data_f2bbe32e86784c3beb31a30f576b2baa
#
_entry.id   f2bbe32e86784c3beb31a30f576b2baa
#
_cell.length_a   1.000
_cell.length_b   1.000
_cell.length_c   1.000
_cell.angle_alpha   90.00
_cell.angle_beta   90.00
_cell.angle_gamma   90.00
#
_symmetry.space_group_name_H-M   'P 1'
#
loop_
_entity.id
_entity.type
_entity.pdbx_description
1 polymer ?
#
loop_
_entity_poly.entity_id
_entity_poly.type
_entity_poly.pdbx_seq_one_letter_code
_entity_poly.pdbx_strand_id
1 'polypeptide(L)'
;MEEPDPHKALASREPAFARLIATYGPQDPFVWHDGGRTGKSLFAALLLHITGQRISALAGFTLFDRIAAAADGIPTPEVVQGLGVSRLRSMGLSNTKAECAVALAGAQTHGTLDLDALAGVDDRAVVDTLTSVRGIGQWTAQAFLMRQLHRPDVLPADDMGLRQAVQHQWRLGHLPTVGEVRTRGAAWSPYRSYASALLWRSLKPVGELSDPKERALYHLGGPTGTRPS
;
A
#
# COMPACT_ATOMS: atom_id res chain seq x y z
N MET A 1 22.22 -16.79 13.34
CA MET A 1 22.56 -16.35 11.98
C MET A 1 21.86 -15.05 11.74
N GLU A 2 22.59 -14.00 11.41
CA GLU A 2 22.02 -12.71 11.06
C GLU A 2 21.24 -12.86 9.76
N GLU A 3 19.99 -12.38 9.71
CA GLU A 3 19.22 -12.41 8.47
C GLU A 3 19.97 -11.63 7.37
N PRO A 4 20.09 -12.17 6.16
CA PRO A 4 20.81 -11.48 5.09
C PRO A 4 20.13 -10.16 4.74
N ASP A 5 20.90 -9.09 4.63
CA ASP A 5 20.44 -7.76 4.22
C ASP A 5 19.73 -7.85 2.85
N PRO A 6 18.43 -7.52 2.78
CA PRO A 6 17.64 -7.63 1.55
C PRO A 6 18.23 -6.83 0.38
N HIS A 7 18.79 -5.65 0.65
CA HIS A 7 19.35 -4.78 -0.39
C HIS A 7 20.65 -5.35 -0.95
N LYS A 8 21.52 -5.89 -0.09
CA LYS A 8 22.74 -6.59 -0.55
C LYS A 8 22.40 -7.83 -1.36
N ALA A 9 21.41 -8.59 -0.92
CA ALA A 9 20.95 -9.79 -1.63
C ALA A 9 20.37 -9.44 -3.02
N LEU A 10 19.58 -8.37 -3.14
CA LEU A 10 19.03 -7.90 -4.42
C LEU A 10 20.15 -7.37 -5.33
N ALA A 11 21.07 -6.57 -4.79
CA ALA A 11 22.19 -6.00 -5.55
C ALA A 11 23.13 -7.07 -6.14
N SER A 12 23.35 -8.18 -5.42
CA SER A 12 24.18 -9.29 -5.90
C SER A 12 23.52 -10.10 -7.01
N ARG A 13 22.17 -10.12 -7.06
CA ARG A 13 21.42 -10.89 -8.06
C ARG A 13 21.16 -10.11 -9.37
N GLU A 14 20.96 -8.78 -9.26
CA GLU A 14 20.55 -7.94 -10.39
C GLU A 14 21.32 -6.61 -10.37
N PRO A 15 22.15 -6.31 -11.38
CA PRO A 15 22.88 -5.04 -11.46
C PRO A 15 21.98 -3.79 -11.43
N ALA A 16 20.71 -3.92 -11.85
CA ALA A 16 19.74 -2.84 -11.76
C ALA A 16 19.52 -2.39 -10.31
N PHE A 17 19.37 -3.32 -9.37
CA PHE A 17 19.20 -2.96 -7.96
C PHE A 17 20.45 -2.38 -7.34
N ALA A 18 21.65 -2.85 -7.73
CA ALA A 18 22.90 -2.23 -7.28
C ALA A 18 22.95 -0.74 -7.66
N ARG A 19 22.57 -0.41 -8.91
CA ARG A 19 22.49 0.99 -9.36
C ARG A 19 21.43 1.80 -8.61
N LEU A 20 20.24 1.22 -8.38
CA LEU A 20 19.16 1.89 -7.67
C LEU A 20 19.55 2.21 -6.23
N ILE A 21 20.16 1.26 -5.53
CA ILE A 21 20.64 1.45 -4.15
C ILE A 21 21.74 2.51 -4.09
N ALA A 22 22.68 2.50 -5.04
CA ALA A 22 23.72 3.52 -5.11
C ALA A 22 23.16 4.94 -5.38
N THR A 23 22.06 5.04 -6.16
CA THR A 23 21.46 6.32 -6.55
C THR A 23 20.50 6.87 -5.50
N TYR A 24 19.65 6.02 -4.90
CA TYR A 24 18.52 6.43 -4.06
C TYR A 24 18.65 6.00 -2.59
N GLY A 25 19.68 5.23 -2.26
CA GLY A 25 19.79 4.56 -0.97
C GLY A 25 18.87 3.35 -0.82
N PRO A 26 19.00 2.62 0.31
CA PRO A 26 18.08 1.54 0.66
C PRO A 26 16.67 2.09 0.87
N GLN A 27 15.66 1.32 0.48
CA GLN A 27 14.24 1.70 0.62
C GLN A 27 13.53 0.71 1.55
N ASP A 28 12.83 1.23 2.55
CA ASP A 28 11.98 0.42 3.41
C ASP A 28 10.59 0.25 2.79
N PRO A 29 10.18 -0.98 2.40
CA PRO A 29 8.86 -1.22 1.83
C PRO A 29 7.72 -1.10 2.83
N PHE A 30 7.99 -1.04 4.14
CA PHE A 30 7.00 -1.14 5.20
C PHE A 30 6.54 0.22 5.73
N VAL A 31 7.22 1.30 5.35
CA VAL A 31 6.85 2.65 5.79
C VAL A 31 5.41 2.97 5.38
N TRP A 32 4.60 3.36 6.35
CA TRP A 32 3.21 3.74 6.16
C TRP A 32 3.00 5.23 6.42
N HIS A 33 2.89 5.99 5.35
CA HIS A 33 2.71 7.45 5.40
C HIS A 33 1.22 7.80 5.55
N ASP A 34 0.66 7.66 6.75
CA ASP A 34 -0.74 7.97 7.05
C ASP A 34 -0.90 9.23 7.92
N GLY A 35 0.20 9.79 8.42
CA GLY A 35 0.20 10.94 9.32
C GLY A 35 -0.47 10.64 10.68
N GLY A 36 -0.39 9.40 11.13
CA GLY A 36 -0.95 8.94 12.41
C GLY A 36 -2.46 8.67 12.39
N ARG A 37 -3.11 8.76 11.22
CA ARG A 37 -4.57 8.64 11.06
C ARG A 37 -5.12 7.29 11.47
N THR A 38 -4.36 6.23 11.25
CA THR A 38 -4.84 4.87 11.46
C THR A 38 -4.39 4.27 12.80
N GLY A 39 -3.44 4.91 13.48
CA GLY A 39 -2.86 4.39 14.71
C GLY A 39 -2.31 2.98 14.48
N LYS A 40 -2.76 2.02 15.29
CA LYS A 40 -2.45 0.59 15.14
C LYS A 40 -3.61 -0.22 14.56
N SER A 41 -4.70 0.43 14.13
CA SER A 41 -5.90 -0.26 13.63
C SER A 41 -5.70 -0.76 12.20
N LEU A 42 -5.68 -2.08 12.02
CA LEU A 42 -5.65 -2.73 10.70
C LEU A 42 -6.91 -2.40 9.88
N PHE A 43 -8.08 -2.29 10.56
CA PHE A 43 -9.32 -1.87 9.91
C PHE A 43 -9.22 -0.45 9.37
N ALA A 44 -8.77 0.51 10.20
CA ALA A 44 -8.61 1.90 9.78
C ALA A 44 -7.57 2.04 8.64
N ALA A 45 -6.49 1.27 8.68
CA ALA A 45 -5.50 1.22 7.60
C ALA A 45 -6.13 0.73 6.29
N LEU A 46 -6.91 -0.34 6.33
CA LEU A 46 -7.59 -0.87 5.15
C LEU A 46 -8.67 0.09 4.64
N LEU A 47 -9.40 0.75 5.55
CA LEU A 47 -10.34 1.82 5.20
C LEU A 47 -9.63 2.99 4.50
N LEU A 48 -8.42 3.37 4.95
CA LEU A 48 -7.62 4.41 4.29
C LEU A 48 -7.14 3.96 2.89
N HIS A 49 -6.82 2.69 2.69
CA HIS A 49 -6.59 2.17 1.34
C HIS A 49 -7.83 2.30 0.46
N ILE A 50 -9.03 1.96 0.96
CA ILE A 50 -10.30 2.06 0.24
C ILE A 50 -10.60 3.52 -0.13
N THR A 51 -10.49 4.45 0.81
CA THR A 51 -10.75 5.88 0.54
C THR A 51 -9.81 6.43 -0.54
N GLY A 52 -8.55 5.96 -0.58
CA GLY A 52 -7.54 6.40 -1.54
C GLY A 52 -7.61 5.75 -2.93
N GLN A 53 -8.44 4.73 -3.15
CA GLN A 53 -8.51 4.05 -4.46
C GLN A 53 -8.81 5.02 -5.60
N ARG A 54 -7.96 5.02 -6.66
CA ARG A 54 -8.13 5.78 -7.92
C ARG A 54 -8.31 7.29 -7.77
N ILE A 55 -7.84 7.87 -6.68
CA ILE A 55 -7.81 9.34 -6.46
C ILE A 55 -6.45 9.73 -5.90
N SER A 56 -6.19 11.05 -5.79
CA SER A 56 -4.96 11.52 -5.17
C SER A 56 -4.90 11.14 -3.68
N ALA A 57 -3.70 10.97 -3.14
CA ALA A 57 -3.52 10.66 -1.73
C ALA A 57 -4.14 11.74 -0.82
N LEU A 58 -4.02 13.02 -1.22
CA LEU A 58 -4.63 14.14 -0.49
C LEU A 58 -6.16 14.01 -0.43
N ALA A 59 -6.81 13.68 -1.55
CA ALA A 59 -8.25 13.45 -1.56
C ALA A 59 -8.63 12.23 -0.72
N GLY A 60 -7.83 11.16 -0.75
CA GLY A 60 -8.02 9.97 0.08
C GLY A 60 -7.97 10.29 1.58
N PHE A 61 -6.98 11.10 2.01
CA PHE A 61 -6.88 11.59 3.39
C PHE A 61 -8.09 12.44 3.77
N THR A 62 -8.49 13.38 2.91
CA THR A 62 -9.67 14.22 3.17
C THR A 62 -10.94 13.39 3.40
N LEU A 63 -11.14 12.34 2.61
CA LEU A 63 -12.29 11.45 2.78
C LEU A 63 -12.20 10.66 4.09
N PHE A 64 -11.02 10.14 4.40
CA PHE A 64 -10.78 9.42 5.65
C PHE A 64 -11.00 10.33 6.87
N ASP A 65 -10.46 11.55 6.84
CA ASP A 65 -10.58 12.52 7.94
C ASP A 65 -12.06 12.90 8.21
N ARG A 66 -12.90 12.96 7.17
CA ARG A 66 -14.36 13.15 7.35
C ARG A 66 -15.02 11.98 8.08
N ILE A 67 -14.60 10.74 7.78
CA ILE A 67 -15.09 9.55 8.48
C ILE A 67 -14.60 9.56 9.92
N ALA A 68 -13.32 9.87 10.14
CA ALA A 68 -12.72 9.96 11.47
C ALA A 68 -13.40 11.02 12.35
N ALA A 69 -13.73 12.19 11.77
CA ALA A 69 -14.49 13.24 12.47
C ALA A 69 -15.91 12.77 12.88
N ALA A 70 -16.57 11.98 12.02
CA ALA A 70 -17.87 11.41 12.36
C ALA A 70 -17.79 10.24 13.36
N ALA A 71 -16.62 9.63 13.48
CA ALA A 71 -16.32 8.57 14.44
C ALA A 71 -15.78 9.10 15.79
N ASP A 72 -15.55 10.41 15.89
CA ASP A 72 -14.88 11.04 17.05
C ASP A 72 -13.52 10.40 17.36
N GLY A 73 -12.76 10.09 16.30
CA GLY A 73 -11.44 9.47 16.41
C GLY A 73 -11.14 8.46 15.29
N ILE A 74 -10.36 7.45 15.61
CA ILE A 74 -10.01 6.40 14.65
C ILE A 74 -11.27 5.57 14.33
N PRO A 75 -11.69 5.45 13.04
CA PRO A 75 -12.88 4.71 12.68
C PRO A 75 -12.80 3.24 13.06
N THR A 76 -13.84 2.72 13.72
CA THR A 76 -14.01 1.29 14.02
C THR A 76 -15.01 0.64 13.08
N PRO A 77 -15.03 -0.70 12.96
CA PRO A 77 -16.01 -1.41 12.15
C PRO A 77 -17.45 -1.07 12.52
N GLU A 78 -17.77 -1.00 13.83
CA GLU A 78 -19.11 -0.72 14.33
C GLU A 78 -19.61 0.67 13.90
N VAL A 79 -18.72 1.68 14.01
CA VAL A 79 -19.04 3.06 13.62
C VAL A 79 -19.28 3.14 12.11
N VAL A 80 -18.40 2.54 11.30
CA VAL A 80 -18.52 2.57 9.82
C VAL A 80 -19.78 1.82 9.37
N GLN A 81 -20.10 0.71 10.00
CA GLN A 81 -21.32 -0.04 9.74
C GLN A 81 -22.56 0.79 10.12
N GLY A 82 -22.53 1.47 11.27
CA GLY A 82 -23.64 2.33 11.74
C GLY A 82 -23.86 3.58 10.87
N LEU A 83 -22.79 4.16 10.30
CA LEU A 83 -22.88 5.25 9.33
C LEU A 83 -23.61 4.80 8.06
N GLY A 84 -23.34 3.60 7.59
CA GLY A 84 -23.95 3.02 6.40
C GLY A 84 -23.57 3.72 5.10
N VAL A 85 -23.98 3.14 3.98
CA VAL A 85 -23.61 3.60 2.62
C VAL A 85 -24.05 5.04 2.37
N SER A 86 -25.28 5.41 2.73
CA SER A 86 -25.85 6.74 2.44
C SER A 86 -25.04 7.86 3.13
N ARG A 87 -24.68 7.68 4.39
CA ARG A 87 -23.92 8.68 5.15
C ARG A 87 -22.47 8.78 4.63
N LEU A 88 -21.81 7.64 4.34
CA LEU A 88 -20.46 7.65 3.74
C LEU A 88 -20.47 8.35 2.37
N ARG A 89 -21.50 8.17 1.56
CA ARG A 89 -21.65 8.91 0.29
C ARG A 89 -21.80 10.41 0.50
N SER A 90 -22.58 10.84 1.47
CA SER A 90 -22.72 12.27 1.79
C SER A 90 -21.41 12.92 2.26
N MET A 91 -20.46 12.12 2.75
CA MET A 91 -19.10 12.53 3.08
C MET A 91 -18.16 12.62 1.84
N GLY A 92 -18.63 12.21 0.67
CA GLY A 92 -17.92 12.30 -0.61
C GLY A 92 -17.36 10.99 -1.14
N LEU A 93 -17.62 9.84 -0.51
CA LEU A 93 -17.24 8.55 -1.07
C LEU A 93 -18.09 8.23 -2.31
N SER A 94 -17.47 7.61 -3.32
CA SER A 94 -18.23 6.98 -4.39
C SER A 94 -19.09 5.83 -3.85
N ASN A 95 -20.16 5.47 -4.58
CA ASN A 95 -21.02 4.35 -4.16
C ASN A 95 -20.22 3.07 -3.89
N THR A 96 -19.32 2.72 -4.82
CA THR A 96 -18.48 1.51 -4.70
C THR A 96 -17.59 1.53 -3.46
N LYS A 97 -16.97 2.69 -3.13
CA LYS A 97 -16.14 2.82 -1.93
C LYS A 97 -16.96 2.74 -0.65
N ALA A 98 -18.13 3.37 -0.63
CA ALA A 98 -19.02 3.32 0.52
C ALA A 98 -19.54 1.90 0.78
N GLU A 99 -19.96 1.20 -0.29
CA GLU A 99 -20.36 -0.22 -0.20
C GLU A 99 -19.21 -1.11 0.28
N CYS A 100 -17.99 -0.89 -0.24
CA CYS A 100 -16.80 -1.63 0.16
C CYS A 100 -16.48 -1.40 1.65
N ALA A 101 -16.52 -0.14 2.12
CA ALA A 101 -16.25 0.19 3.51
C ALA A 101 -17.27 -0.47 4.47
N VAL A 102 -18.56 -0.44 4.11
CA VAL A 102 -19.62 -1.09 4.90
C VAL A 102 -19.50 -2.61 4.85
N ALA A 103 -19.16 -3.19 3.69
CA ALA A 103 -18.93 -4.64 3.56
C ALA A 103 -17.75 -5.11 4.43
N LEU A 104 -16.64 -4.37 4.41
CA LEU A 104 -15.48 -4.64 5.28
C LEU A 104 -15.86 -4.55 6.76
N ALA A 105 -16.56 -3.49 7.14
CA ALA A 105 -17.03 -3.28 8.50
C ALA A 105 -17.95 -4.43 8.97
N GLY A 106 -18.92 -4.79 8.12
CA GLY A 106 -19.82 -5.91 8.39
C GLY A 106 -19.10 -7.25 8.52
N ALA A 107 -18.12 -7.53 7.66
CA ALA A 107 -17.34 -8.75 7.76
C ALA A 107 -16.59 -8.87 9.10
N GLN A 108 -16.04 -7.75 9.60
CA GLN A 108 -15.39 -7.74 10.92
C GLN A 108 -16.39 -7.83 12.08
N THR A 109 -17.47 -7.06 12.07
CA THR A 109 -18.46 -7.08 13.18
C THR A 109 -19.20 -8.41 13.30
N HIS A 110 -19.41 -9.12 12.18
CA HIS A 110 -20.02 -10.45 12.18
C HIS A 110 -19.01 -11.59 12.39
N GLY A 111 -17.71 -11.28 12.55
CA GLY A 111 -16.67 -12.28 12.78
C GLY A 111 -16.35 -13.18 11.57
N THR A 112 -16.80 -12.81 10.36
CA THR A 112 -16.46 -13.54 9.12
C THR A 112 -15.08 -13.15 8.56
N LEU A 113 -14.51 -12.06 9.05
CA LEU A 113 -13.15 -11.60 8.79
C LEU A 113 -12.52 -11.17 10.11
N ASP A 114 -11.37 -11.73 10.44
CA ASP A 114 -10.52 -11.29 11.53
C ASP A 114 -9.19 -10.78 10.94
N LEU A 115 -9.02 -9.45 10.92
CA LEU A 115 -7.82 -8.82 10.34
C LEU A 115 -6.57 -9.10 11.19
N ASP A 116 -6.70 -9.23 12.50
CA ASP A 116 -5.57 -9.48 13.40
C ASP A 116 -5.05 -10.92 13.22
N ALA A 117 -5.94 -11.87 12.97
CA ALA A 117 -5.59 -13.25 12.68
C ALA A 117 -4.79 -13.41 11.36
N LEU A 118 -4.92 -12.47 10.42
CA LEU A 118 -4.20 -12.53 9.14
C LEU A 118 -2.68 -12.48 9.28
N ALA A 119 -2.15 -11.98 10.39
CA ALA A 119 -0.71 -11.96 10.64
C ALA A 119 -0.10 -13.39 10.65
N GLY A 120 -0.86 -14.39 11.08
CA GLY A 120 -0.43 -15.79 11.16
C GLY A 120 -0.71 -16.63 9.91
N VAL A 121 -1.28 -16.04 8.85
CA VAL A 121 -1.74 -16.75 7.64
C VAL A 121 -0.75 -16.51 6.49
N ASP A 122 -0.66 -17.44 5.54
CA ASP A 122 0.17 -17.25 4.35
C ASP A 122 -0.36 -16.15 3.42
N ASP A 123 0.55 -15.55 2.63
CA ASP A 123 0.24 -14.37 1.82
C ASP A 123 -0.88 -14.62 0.80
N ARG A 124 -0.97 -15.83 0.25
CA ARG A 124 -2.02 -16.18 -0.72
C ARG A 124 -3.39 -16.22 -0.03
N ALA A 125 -3.47 -16.89 1.11
CA ALA A 125 -4.71 -16.96 1.88
C ALA A 125 -5.14 -15.58 2.37
N VAL A 126 -4.21 -14.68 2.75
CA VAL A 126 -4.52 -13.27 3.05
C VAL A 126 -5.13 -12.56 1.85
N VAL A 127 -4.53 -12.71 0.66
CA VAL A 127 -5.08 -12.09 -0.57
C VAL A 127 -6.45 -12.66 -0.88
N ASP A 128 -6.64 -13.97 -0.84
CA ASP A 128 -7.92 -14.63 -1.13
C ASP A 128 -9.01 -14.17 -0.14
N THR A 129 -8.67 -14.08 1.14
CA THR A 129 -9.58 -13.59 2.19
C THR A 129 -9.97 -12.13 1.97
N LEU A 130 -9.00 -11.23 1.77
CA LEU A 130 -9.30 -9.81 1.59
C LEU A 130 -10.06 -9.54 0.29
N THR A 131 -9.74 -10.24 -0.79
CA THR A 131 -10.42 -10.06 -2.08
C THR A 131 -11.83 -10.67 -2.11
N SER A 132 -12.20 -11.50 -1.14
CA SER A 132 -13.59 -11.93 -0.95
C SER A 132 -14.51 -10.80 -0.52
N VAL A 133 -13.95 -9.74 0.09
CA VAL A 133 -14.72 -8.53 0.42
C VAL A 133 -14.92 -7.70 -0.84
N ARG A 134 -16.19 -7.49 -1.22
CA ARG A 134 -16.55 -6.73 -2.44
C ARG A 134 -15.91 -5.34 -2.45
N GLY A 135 -15.11 -5.06 -3.48
CA GLY A 135 -14.44 -3.77 -3.66
C GLY A 135 -12.98 -3.74 -3.19
N ILE A 136 -12.50 -4.79 -2.52
CA ILE A 136 -11.09 -4.99 -2.26
C ILE A 136 -10.49 -5.80 -3.40
N GLY A 137 -9.63 -5.17 -4.19
CA GLY A 137 -8.91 -5.84 -5.27
C GLY A 137 -7.53 -6.35 -4.83
N GLN A 138 -6.90 -7.15 -5.70
CA GLN A 138 -5.58 -7.75 -5.46
C GLN A 138 -4.54 -6.70 -5.05
N TRP A 139 -4.50 -5.54 -5.72
CA TRP A 139 -3.56 -4.47 -5.37
C TRP A 139 -3.75 -3.97 -3.93
N THR A 140 -5.00 -3.77 -3.48
CA THR A 140 -5.27 -3.33 -2.11
C THR A 140 -4.84 -4.38 -1.09
N ALA A 141 -5.11 -5.66 -1.37
CA ALA A 141 -4.67 -6.78 -0.51
C ALA A 141 -3.14 -6.89 -0.45
N GLN A 142 -2.45 -6.73 -1.57
CA GLN A 142 -0.97 -6.73 -1.62
C GLN A 142 -0.38 -5.52 -0.91
N ALA A 143 -0.98 -4.33 -1.05
CA ALA A 143 -0.55 -3.15 -0.32
C ALA A 143 -0.72 -3.34 1.20
N PHE A 144 -1.80 -3.99 1.64
CA PHE A 144 -2.01 -4.35 3.04
C PHE A 144 -0.96 -5.35 3.55
N LEU A 145 -0.66 -6.40 2.78
CA LEU A 145 0.42 -7.34 3.09
C LEU A 145 1.75 -6.62 3.33
N MET A 146 2.12 -5.69 2.44
CA MET A 146 3.38 -4.95 2.54
C MET A 146 3.37 -3.97 3.72
N ARG A 147 2.34 -3.12 3.81
CA ARG A 147 2.35 -1.95 4.69
C ARG A 147 1.87 -2.25 6.11
N GLN A 148 0.97 -3.20 6.30
CA GLN A 148 0.40 -3.54 7.60
C GLN A 148 0.93 -4.86 8.17
N LEU A 149 1.10 -5.88 7.32
CA LEU A 149 1.63 -7.17 7.75
C LEU A 149 3.15 -7.32 7.55
N HIS A 150 3.81 -6.31 6.98
CA HIS A 150 5.27 -6.24 6.76
C HIS A 150 5.83 -7.46 6.04
N ARG A 151 5.09 -7.99 5.06
CA ARG A 151 5.53 -9.17 4.30
C ARG A 151 6.66 -8.80 3.35
N PRO A 152 7.83 -9.49 3.42
CA PRO A 152 9.02 -9.12 2.65
C PRO A 152 8.95 -9.53 1.18
N ASP A 153 8.06 -10.44 0.82
CA ASP A 153 8.09 -11.12 -0.48
C ASP A 153 6.82 -10.91 -1.32
N VAL A 154 6.25 -9.71 -1.31
CA VAL A 154 5.07 -9.35 -2.10
C VAL A 154 5.48 -8.65 -3.40
N LEU A 155 4.92 -9.08 -4.54
CA LEU A 155 5.13 -8.48 -5.85
C LEU A 155 3.79 -8.00 -6.44
N PRO A 156 3.47 -6.71 -6.37
CA PRO A 156 2.28 -6.14 -7.02
C PRO A 156 2.52 -5.95 -8.53
N ALA A 157 2.60 -7.06 -9.25
CA ALA A 157 3.01 -7.09 -10.66
C ALA A 157 2.01 -6.40 -11.61
N ASP A 158 0.77 -6.17 -11.18
CA ASP A 158 -0.27 -5.44 -11.90
C ASP A 158 -0.21 -3.92 -11.68
N ASP A 159 0.60 -3.45 -10.71
CA ASP A 159 0.80 -2.03 -10.48
C ASP A 159 1.45 -1.33 -11.68
N MET A 160 0.78 -0.28 -12.17
CA MET A 160 1.25 0.45 -13.36
C MET A 160 2.61 1.11 -13.13
N GLY A 161 2.82 1.69 -11.96
CA GLY A 161 4.11 2.31 -11.60
C GLY A 161 5.23 1.27 -11.55
N LEU A 162 4.97 0.10 -10.96
CA LEU A 162 5.95 -0.98 -10.94
C LEU A 162 6.31 -1.44 -12.35
N ARG A 163 5.33 -1.62 -13.23
CA ARG A 163 5.55 -2.01 -14.63
C ARG A 163 6.36 -0.95 -15.40
N GLN A 164 6.06 0.34 -15.20
CA GLN A 164 6.83 1.44 -15.77
C GLN A 164 8.27 1.46 -15.26
N ALA A 165 8.48 1.26 -13.95
CA ALA A 165 9.80 1.18 -13.37
C ALA A 165 10.61 0.02 -13.96
N VAL A 166 9.99 -1.15 -14.11
CA VAL A 166 10.61 -2.31 -14.79
C VAL A 166 10.97 -1.96 -16.24
N GLN A 167 10.06 -1.35 -16.99
CA GLN A 167 10.35 -0.90 -18.36
C GLN A 167 11.59 -0.03 -18.42
N HIS A 168 11.70 0.97 -17.55
CA HIS A 168 12.80 1.93 -17.54
C HIS A 168 14.12 1.28 -17.11
N GLN A 169 14.10 0.50 -16.02
CA GLN A 169 15.35 -0.06 -15.45
C GLN A 169 15.98 -1.12 -16.35
N TRP A 170 15.18 -1.88 -17.10
CA TRP A 170 15.67 -2.88 -18.05
C TRP A 170 15.61 -2.41 -19.50
N ARG A 171 15.26 -1.13 -19.76
CA ARG A 171 15.22 -0.50 -21.11
C ARG A 171 14.38 -1.31 -22.10
N LEU A 172 13.21 -1.78 -21.65
CA LEU A 172 12.33 -2.56 -22.51
C LEU A 172 11.64 -1.65 -23.54
N GLY A 173 11.55 -2.13 -24.78
CA GLY A 173 10.89 -1.39 -25.86
C GLY A 173 9.37 -1.27 -25.73
N HIS A 174 8.78 -1.94 -24.74
CA HIS A 174 7.34 -1.94 -24.45
C HIS A 174 7.08 -1.96 -22.95
N LEU A 175 5.88 -1.58 -22.54
CA LEU A 175 5.43 -1.73 -21.16
C LEU A 175 5.23 -3.22 -20.87
N PRO A 176 6.00 -3.83 -19.94
CA PRO A 176 5.91 -5.26 -19.69
C PRO A 176 4.52 -5.66 -19.18
N THR A 177 4.04 -6.81 -19.62
CA THR A 177 2.82 -7.43 -19.12
C THR A 177 2.98 -7.85 -17.66
N VAL A 178 1.86 -8.12 -16.97
CA VAL A 178 1.87 -8.66 -15.60
C VAL A 178 2.66 -9.98 -15.54
N GLY A 179 2.52 -10.83 -16.56
CA GLY A 179 3.25 -12.10 -16.67
C GLY A 179 4.76 -11.91 -16.76
N GLU A 180 5.21 -10.98 -17.61
CA GLU A 180 6.65 -10.65 -17.75
C GLU A 180 7.25 -10.10 -16.45
N VAL A 181 6.50 -9.25 -15.72
CA VAL A 181 6.94 -8.75 -14.42
C VAL A 181 7.01 -9.88 -13.39
N ARG A 182 6.05 -10.79 -13.36
CA ARG A 182 6.08 -11.98 -12.47
C ARG A 182 7.25 -12.89 -12.78
N THR A 183 7.51 -13.17 -14.05
CA THR A 183 8.64 -14.00 -14.47
C THR A 183 9.98 -13.39 -14.05
N ARG A 184 10.17 -12.08 -14.29
CA ARG A 184 11.37 -11.37 -13.86
C ARG A 184 11.50 -11.31 -12.34
N GLY A 185 10.41 -10.99 -11.65
CA GLY A 185 10.36 -10.87 -10.20
C GLY A 185 10.51 -12.19 -9.43
N ALA A 186 10.47 -13.33 -10.11
CA ALA A 186 10.76 -14.62 -9.46
C ALA A 186 12.18 -14.66 -8.89
N ALA A 187 13.15 -14.04 -9.58
CA ALA A 187 14.54 -13.96 -9.12
C ALA A 187 14.74 -13.04 -7.90
N TRP A 188 13.78 -12.19 -7.56
CA TRP A 188 13.87 -11.24 -6.45
C TRP A 188 13.42 -11.82 -5.11
N SER A 189 12.75 -12.98 -5.14
CA SER A 189 12.33 -13.69 -3.92
C SER A 189 13.55 -14.08 -3.06
N PRO A 190 13.48 -13.95 -1.72
CA PRO A 190 12.32 -13.63 -0.89
C PRO A 190 12.18 -12.11 -0.56
N TYR A 191 12.70 -11.20 -1.39
CA TYR A 191 12.76 -9.76 -1.10
C TYR A 191 11.99 -8.91 -2.11
N ARG A 192 10.88 -9.45 -2.68
CA ARG A 192 10.10 -8.78 -3.73
C ARG A 192 9.48 -7.45 -3.26
N SER A 193 9.15 -7.31 -1.99
CA SER A 193 8.68 -6.04 -1.42
C SER A 193 9.75 -4.95 -1.46
N TYR A 194 10.99 -5.29 -1.12
CA TYR A 194 12.14 -4.36 -1.19
C TYR A 194 12.48 -4.00 -2.64
N ALA A 195 12.43 -4.97 -3.54
CA ALA A 195 12.58 -4.73 -4.98
C ALA A 195 11.53 -3.76 -5.51
N SER A 196 10.27 -3.94 -5.10
CA SER A 196 9.16 -3.07 -5.48
C SER A 196 9.34 -1.65 -4.95
N ALA A 197 9.78 -1.49 -3.71
CA ALA A 197 10.06 -0.17 -3.12
C ALA A 197 11.17 0.58 -3.86
N LEU A 198 12.27 -0.10 -4.20
CA LEU A 198 13.37 0.47 -5.00
C LEU A 198 12.90 0.89 -6.40
N LEU A 199 12.06 0.05 -7.04
CA LEU A 199 11.51 0.34 -8.36
C LEU A 199 10.55 1.53 -8.32
N TRP A 200 9.64 1.61 -7.36
CA TRP A 200 8.78 2.79 -7.19
C TRP A 200 9.59 4.06 -6.91
N ARG A 201 10.64 3.94 -6.09
CA ARG A 201 11.54 5.09 -5.80
C ARG A 201 12.16 5.63 -7.09
N SER A 202 12.52 4.77 -8.03
CA SER A 202 13.17 5.16 -9.29
C SER A 202 12.29 5.94 -10.27
N LEU A 203 10.99 6.02 -10.02
CA LEU A 203 10.06 6.80 -10.85
C LEU A 203 10.14 8.31 -10.60
N LYS A 204 10.88 8.72 -9.58
CA LYS A 204 11.07 10.14 -9.23
C LYS A 204 12.55 10.50 -9.17
N PRO A 205 12.91 11.73 -9.54
CA PRO A 205 14.27 12.24 -9.40
C PRO A 205 14.80 12.11 -7.97
N VAL A 206 16.12 12.12 -7.84
CA VAL A 206 16.77 12.24 -6.53
C VAL A 206 16.37 13.57 -5.89
N GLY A 207 16.06 13.54 -4.60
CA GLY A 207 15.60 14.72 -3.86
C GLY A 207 14.07 14.96 -3.91
N GLU A 208 13.32 14.28 -4.77
CA GLU A 208 11.86 14.34 -4.75
C GLU A 208 11.25 13.21 -3.90
N LEU A 209 10.17 13.51 -3.19
CA LEU A 209 9.40 12.51 -2.47
C LEU A 209 8.70 11.58 -3.48
N SER A 210 8.93 10.28 -3.38
CA SER A 210 8.36 9.30 -4.30
C SER A 210 6.96 8.86 -3.90
N ASP A 211 6.72 8.68 -2.60
CA ASP A 211 5.43 8.21 -2.09
C ASP A 211 4.36 9.30 -2.19
N PRO A 212 3.21 9.04 -2.85
CA PRO A 212 2.14 10.02 -2.99
C PRO A 212 1.53 10.46 -1.65
N LYS A 213 1.51 9.59 -0.64
CA LYS A 213 0.99 9.91 0.69
C LYS A 213 1.94 10.80 1.47
N GLU A 214 3.24 10.52 1.38
CA GLU A 214 4.27 11.38 1.97
C GLU A 214 4.19 12.81 1.40
N ARG A 215 4.06 12.95 0.07
CA ARG A 215 3.84 14.25 -0.57
C ARG A 215 2.57 14.93 -0.08
N ALA A 216 1.47 14.18 0.07
CA ALA A 216 0.21 14.72 0.56
C ALA A 216 0.33 15.25 2.00
N LEU A 217 1.03 14.51 2.88
CA LEU A 217 1.30 14.95 4.26
C LEU A 217 2.14 16.22 4.30
N TYR A 218 3.14 16.33 3.45
CA TYR A 218 3.95 17.56 3.31
C TYR A 218 3.08 18.78 2.98
N HIS A 219 2.12 18.63 2.05
CA HIS A 219 1.19 19.70 1.69
C HIS A 219 0.15 20.03 2.78
N LEU A 220 -0.14 19.09 3.67
CA LEU A 220 -1.06 19.30 4.80
C LEU A 220 -0.39 19.93 6.03
N GLY A 221 0.90 20.29 5.96
CA GLY A 221 1.64 20.85 7.09
C GLY A 221 1.97 19.81 8.17
N GLY A 222 2.05 18.54 7.81
CA GLY A 222 2.54 17.48 8.69
C GLY A 222 3.96 17.76 9.18
N PRO A 223 4.42 17.09 10.26
CA PRO A 223 5.75 17.33 10.83
C PRO A 223 6.78 17.23 9.72
N THR A 224 7.41 18.36 9.44
CA THR A 224 8.42 18.50 8.40
C THR A 224 9.63 17.67 8.78
N GLY A 225 9.69 16.45 8.25
CA GLY A 225 10.96 15.80 8.08
C GLY A 225 11.83 16.74 7.24
N THR A 226 12.99 17.09 7.78
CA THR A 226 14.00 17.96 7.17
C THR A 226 14.04 17.79 5.65
N ARG A 227 13.89 18.92 4.92
CA ARG A 227 14.20 18.97 3.49
C ARG A 227 15.56 18.31 3.26
N PRO A 228 15.69 17.36 2.33
CA PRO A 228 16.99 17.04 1.82
C PRO A 228 17.54 18.30 1.13
N SER A 229 18.65 18.77 1.62
CA SER A 229 19.46 19.85 1.03
C SER A 229 20.00 19.47 -0.33
#